data_5a45e4e49fa13261dcba7b2ae1cbccb9
#
_entry.id   5a45e4e49fa13261dcba7b2ae1cbccb9
#
_cell.length_a   1.000
_cell.length_b   1.000
_cell.length_c   1.000
_cell.angle_alpha   90.00
_cell.angle_beta   90.00
_cell.angle_gamma   90.00
#
_symmetry.space_group_name_H-M   'P 1'
#
loop_
_entity.id
_entity.type
_entity.pdbx_description
1 polymer ?
#
loop_
_entity_poly.entity_id
_entity_poly.type
_entity_poly.pdbx_seq_one_letter_code
_entity_poly.pdbx_strand_id
1 'polypeptide(L)'
;MSPRGLGRGRLGSMPLGGAEYDLASEINSPSSDIFRRLQVKRRSRADGLYEANWQDLTEFVKKWGTIETSVDDLKLNRFRHSGINITCRNDTGDFNDETNLSSHWFGYMTRYRSLVRIQAGYDTGDGELPSDSTQGIFILNDEIEQDAGTNEVTLRCSSIQSVFDEVRAREVNFGSLTAVASEIVTRIRDHTDGSGNFVFRQFITSTAWTISSTTSNYVLNTNTLEDMTCWGLMEKLAEAETFVLLVNRTGGLEFRNRDPRQSTSQFSFYGQGFQNQNVIKLNGEKESINKLYTFVRVKYLAADTATSYVTAGTTTTVSPTSLTWRYGQRVYEFENTFIANTTTAQTIADGAQSEYGTVRKELDFNAKFHPTLEVLDRVDFSYRSYDVGFNNLWDVMVWDTDDWSREGNNFDYDGKNYKLLGKKINLDNFSMGVKAREI
;
A
#
# COMPACT_ATOMS: atom_id res chain seq x y z
N MET A 1 -9.53 -39.50 -1.50
CA MET A 1 -10.52 -38.93 -2.42
C MET A 1 -11.66 -38.38 -1.58
N SER A 2 -11.62 -37.09 -1.27
CA SER A 2 -12.71 -36.39 -0.55
C SER A 2 -13.83 -36.10 -1.54
N PRO A 3 -15.09 -36.32 -1.22
CA PRO A 3 -16.19 -35.96 -2.13
C PRO A 3 -16.25 -34.44 -2.24
N ARG A 4 -15.97 -33.93 -3.42
CA ARG A 4 -16.24 -32.52 -3.77
C ARG A 4 -17.75 -32.30 -3.56
N GLY A 5 -18.08 -31.45 -2.60
CA GLY A 5 -19.45 -31.00 -2.41
C GLY A 5 -19.97 -30.44 -3.72
N LEU A 6 -21.09 -30.96 -4.18
CA LEU A 6 -21.85 -30.39 -5.29
C LEU A 6 -22.16 -28.95 -4.94
N GLY A 7 -21.57 -28.04 -5.70
CA GLY A 7 -21.78 -26.61 -5.57
C GLY A 7 -23.28 -26.32 -5.57
N ARG A 8 -23.75 -25.63 -4.54
CA ARG A 8 -25.09 -25.04 -4.50
C ARG A 8 -25.11 -23.82 -5.42
N GLY A 9 -25.00 -24.05 -6.74
CA GLY A 9 -25.31 -23.03 -7.71
C GLY A 9 -26.78 -22.65 -7.53
N ARG A 10 -27.07 -21.39 -7.29
CA ARG A 10 -28.44 -20.88 -7.32
C ARG A 10 -28.98 -21.08 -8.74
N LEU A 11 -29.87 -22.06 -8.91
CA LEU A 11 -30.69 -22.21 -10.11
C LEU A 11 -31.60 -20.98 -10.23
N GLY A 12 -31.14 -19.91 -10.80
CA GLY A 12 -31.95 -18.70 -11.00
C GLY A 12 -31.16 -17.42 -11.27
N SER A 13 -29.84 -17.44 -11.18
CA SER A 13 -29.02 -16.24 -11.44
C SER A 13 -27.98 -16.40 -12.55
N MET A 14 -28.11 -17.42 -13.40
CA MET A 14 -27.30 -17.47 -14.62
C MET A 14 -27.93 -16.53 -15.66
N PRO A 15 -27.34 -15.40 -16.01
CA PRO A 15 -27.70 -14.67 -17.22
C PRO A 15 -27.31 -15.55 -18.41
N LEU A 16 -28.26 -15.81 -19.29
CA LEU A 16 -28.06 -16.42 -20.61
C LEU A 16 -27.32 -15.44 -21.54
N GLY A 17 -26.07 -15.23 -21.30
CA GLY A 17 -25.18 -14.36 -22.07
C GLY A 17 -24.01 -14.02 -21.16
N GLY A 18 -22.78 -14.33 -21.58
CA GLY A 18 -21.59 -14.17 -20.77
C GLY A 18 -21.57 -12.83 -20.02
N ALA A 19 -22.05 -12.84 -18.78
CA ALA A 19 -22.02 -11.69 -17.92
C ALA A 19 -20.55 -11.49 -17.52
N GLU A 20 -20.02 -10.32 -17.82
CA GLU A 20 -18.83 -9.84 -17.20
C GLU A 20 -19.00 -9.96 -15.66
N TYR A 21 -18.04 -10.59 -15.04
CA TYR A 21 -17.98 -10.73 -13.61
C TYR A 21 -18.08 -9.37 -12.92
N ASP A 22 -19.15 -9.14 -12.19
CA ASP A 22 -19.36 -7.91 -11.41
C ASP A 22 -18.91 -8.09 -9.96
N LEU A 23 -17.63 -7.80 -9.72
CA LEU A 23 -17.01 -7.82 -8.40
C LEU A 23 -17.78 -6.93 -7.39
N ALA A 24 -18.33 -5.81 -7.85
CA ALA A 24 -19.10 -4.92 -6.96
C ALA A 24 -20.39 -5.58 -6.48
N SER A 25 -21.05 -6.38 -7.33
CA SER A 25 -22.21 -7.18 -6.96
C SER A 25 -21.86 -8.21 -5.88
N GLU A 26 -20.75 -8.92 -6.03
CA GLU A 26 -20.30 -9.92 -5.06
C GLU A 26 -19.90 -9.30 -3.71
N ILE A 27 -19.16 -8.20 -3.71
CA ILE A 27 -18.81 -7.49 -2.46
C ILE A 27 -20.05 -7.05 -1.69
N ASN A 28 -21.08 -6.64 -2.40
CA ASN A 28 -22.32 -6.15 -1.78
C ASN A 28 -23.29 -7.29 -1.41
N SER A 29 -23.09 -8.50 -1.92
CA SER A 29 -23.92 -9.65 -1.60
C SER A 29 -23.75 -10.07 -0.13
N PRO A 30 -24.85 -10.34 0.60
CA PRO A 30 -24.77 -10.86 1.96
C PRO A 30 -24.32 -12.31 2.05
N SER A 31 -24.26 -13.03 0.92
CA SER A 31 -23.96 -14.46 0.83
C SER A 31 -22.79 -14.76 -0.11
N SER A 32 -21.84 -13.85 -0.25
CA SER A 32 -20.66 -14.04 -1.09
C SER A 32 -19.79 -15.15 -0.51
N ASP A 33 -19.47 -16.13 -1.32
CA ASP A 33 -18.47 -17.14 -0.96
C ASP A 33 -17.08 -16.52 -1.10
N ILE A 34 -16.26 -16.70 -0.09
CA ILE A 34 -14.89 -16.19 -0.05
C ILE A 34 -13.89 -17.31 -0.25
N PHE A 35 -12.82 -17.01 -0.95
CA PHE A 35 -11.67 -17.90 -1.02
C PHE A 35 -10.40 -17.25 -0.51
N ARG A 36 -9.48 -18.08 -0.03
CA ARG A 36 -8.12 -17.71 0.37
C ARG A 36 -7.18 -18.79 -0.09
N ARG A 37 -6.00 -18.39 -0.55
CA ARG A 37 -4.99 -19.35 -0.98
C ARG A 37 -3.62 -18.90 -0.51
N LEU A 38 -2.87 -19.82 0.05
CA LEU A 38 -1.46 -19.68 0.40
C LEU A 38 -0.62 -20.48 -0.59
N GLN A 39 0.31 -19.82 -1.24
CA GLN A 39 1.21 -20.46 -2.18
C GLN A 39 2.65 -20.06 -1.88
N VAL A 40 3.55 -21.02 -2.03
CA VAL A 40 4.98 -20.83 -1.81
C VAL A 40 5.74 -21.17 -3.08
N LYS A 41 6.74 -20.37 -3.40
CA LYS A 41 7.70 -20.63 -4.47
C LYS A 41 9.07 -20.78 -3.84
N ARG A 42 9.56 -22.02 -3.77
CA ARG A 42 10.75 -22.39 -3.03
C ARG A 42 12.00 -22.14 -3.87
N ARG A 43 13.12 -21.95 -3.20
CA ARG A 43 14.43 -21.79 -3.83
C ARG A 43 15.24 -23.07 -3.66
N SER A 44 15.71 -23.63 -4.77
CA SER A 44 16.51 -24.88 -4.80
C SER A 44 17.87 -24.67 -4.14
N ARG A 45 18.32 -25.65 -3.37
CA ARG A 45 19.68 -25.68 -2.79
C ARG A 45 20.76 -26.01 -3.83
N ALA A 46 20.38 -26.74 -4.87
CA ALA A 46 21.33 -27.24 -5.85
C ALA A 46 21.84 -26.14 -6.79
N ASP A 47 20.97 -25.26 -7.22
CA ASP A 47 21.27 -24.24 -8.24
C ASP A 47 20.89 -22.80 -7.82
N GLY A 48 20.24 -22.67 -6.66
CA GLY A 48 19.82 -21.37 -6.15
C GLY A 48 18.66 -20.73 -6.94
N LEU A 49 18.00 -21.48 -7.84
CA LEU A 49 16.90 -20.98 -8.65
C LEU A 49 15.54 -21.25 -7.98
N TYR A 50 14.56 -20.45 -8.33
CA TYR A 50 13.18 -20.68 -7.90
C TYR A 50 12.52 -21.78 -8.72
N GLU A 51 11.64 -22.54 -8.06
CA GLU A 51 10.76 -23.47 -8.76
C GLU A 51 9.96 -22.77 -9.87
N ALA A 52 9.63 -23.50 -10.93
CA ALA A 52 8.82 -22.95 -12.01
C ALA A 52 7.39 -22.61 -11.53
N ASN A 53 6.81 -23.49 -10.70
CA ASN A 53 5.43 -23.41 -10.25
C ASN A 53 5.30 -23.02 -8.78
N TRP A 54 4.18 -22.40 -8.43
CA TRP A 54 3.78 -22.15 -7.05
C TRP A 54 3.20 -23.43 -6.43
N GLN A 55 3.65 -23.75 -5.22
CA GLN A 55 3.12 -24.85 -4.42
C GLN A 55 1.97 -24.34 -3.56
N ASP A 56 0.84 -25.04 -3.56
CA ASP A 56 -0.33 -24.66 -2.77
C ASP A 56 -0.24 -25.30 -1.37
N LEU A 57 -0.23 -24.47 -0.34
CA LEU A 57 -0.20 -24.87 1.07
C LEU A 57 -1.46 -24.45 1.82
N THR A 58 -2.52 -24.11 1.12
CA THR A 58 -3.77 -23.59 1.70
C THR A 58 -4.38 -24.52 2.73
N GLU A 59 -4.32 -25.82 2.49
CA GLU A 59 -4.92 -26.84 3.38
C GLU A 59 -4.30 -26.88 4.78
N PHE A 60 -3.06 -26.42 4.92
CA PHE A 60 -2.35 -26.38 6.19
C PHE A 60 -2.67 -25.14 7.03
N VAL A 61 -3.26 -24.11 6.45
CA VAL A 61 -3.44 -22.81 7.14
C VAL A 61 -4.52 -22.90 8.20
N LYS A 62 -4.17 -22.57 9.43
CA LYS A 62 -5.10 -22.38 10.56
C LYS A 62 -5.47 -20.92 10.78
N LYS A 63 -4.48 -20.00 10.64
CA LYS A 63 -4.67 -18.57 10.83
C LYS A 63 -3.93 -17.78 9.78
N TRP A 64 -4.63 -16.87 9.15
CA TRP A 64 -4.14 -16.13 7.99
C TRP A 64 -3.37 -14.85 8.33
N GLY A 65 -3.70 -14.22 9.46
CA GLY A 65 -3.09 -12.95 9.86
C GLY A 65 -3.61 -11.73 9.12
N THR A 66 -2.83 -10.66 9.16
CA THR A 66 -3.23 -9.34 8.68
C THR A 66 -2.16 -8.76 7.78
N ILE A 67 -2.57 -8.19 6.65
CA ILE A 67 -1.71 -7.43 5.72
C ILE A 67 -2.02 -5.95 5.91
N GLU A 68 -1.00 -5.15 6.19
CA GLU A 68 -1.15 -3.71 6.30
C GLU A 68 -0.24 -3.00 5.30
N THR A 69 -0.81 -2.09 4.53
CA THR A 69 -0.12 -1.29 3.53
C THR A 69 -0.53 0.16 3.71
N SER A 70 0.43 1.05 3.85
CA SER A 70 0.15 2.48 4.02
C SER A 70 1.24 3.36 3.45
N VAL A 71 0.86 4.57 3.06
CA VAL A 71 1.79 5.66 2.77
C VAL A 71 1.77 6.61 3.95
N ASP A 72 2.94 7.00 4.42
CA ASP A 72 3.05 7.99 5.49
C ASP A 72 2.75 9.39 4.95
N ASP A 73 1.72 10.00 5.49
CA ASP A 73 1.27 11.33 5.10
C ASP A 73 2.22 12.47 5.45
N LEU A 74 3.04 12.30 6.48
CA LEU A 74 3.95 13.33 6.98
C LEU A 74 5.28 13.32 6.25
N LYS A 75 5.70 12.12 5.80
CA LYS A 75 6.88 11.95 4.98
C LYS A 75 6.42 11.37 3.66
N LEU A 76 6.08 12.24 2.76
CA LEU A 76 5.47 12.08 1.44
C LEU A 76 5.82 10.81 0.65
N ASN A 77 6.78 10.03 1.08
CA ASN A 77 7.39 8.95 0.35
C ASN A 77 7.55 7.64 1.14
N ARG A 78 7.26 7.63 2.43
CA ARG A 78 7.40 6.41 3.22
C ARG A 78 6.21 5.50 2.99
N PHE A 79 6.46 4.50 2.21
CA PHE A 79 5.58 3.36 2.06
C PHE A 79 5.92 2.33 3.15
N ARG A 80 4.88 1.81 3.79
CA ARG A 80 4.99 0.71 4.73
C ARG A 80 4.15 -0.45 4.23
N HIS A 81 4.80 -1.55 4.03
CA HIS A 81 4.14 -2.82 3.80
C HIS A 81 4.55 -3.75 4.94
N SER A 82 3.60 -4.12 5.79
CA SER A 82 3.89 -5.03 6.90
C SER A 82 4.27 -6.40 6.36
N GLY A 83 5.14 -7.10 7.09
CA GLY A 83 5.22 -8.54 6.98
C GLY A 83 3.91 -9.20 7.42
N ILE A 84 3.80 -10.50 7.22
CA ILE A 84 2.65 -11.30 7.65
C ILE A 84 3.11 -12.55 8.37
N ASN A 85 2.37 -12.94 9.40
CA ASN A 85 2.56 -14.19 10.12
C ASN A 85 1.37 -15.11 9.81
N ILE A 86 1.66 -16.32 9.30
CA ILE A 86 0.66 -17.31 8.94
C ILE A 86 0.89 -18.53 9.80
N THR A 87 -0.12 -18.97 10.53
CA THR A 87 -0.03 -20.18 11.34
C THR A 87 -0.58 -21.37 10.56
N CYS A 88 0.25 -22.40 10.40
CA CYS A 88 -0.08 -23.63 9.71
C CYS A 88 -0.07 -24.82 10.71
N ARG A 89 -0.84 -25.88 10.42
CA ARG A 89 -0.73 -27.15 11.11
C ARG A 89 0.51 -27.89 10.63
N ASN A 90 1.13 -28.65 11.51
CA ASN A 90 2.32 -29.45 11.21
C ASN A 90 2.20 -30.88 11.80
N ASP A 91 1.00 -31.44 11.77
CA ASP A 91 0.71 -32.75 12.36
C ASP A 91 1.50 -33.88 11.69
N THR A 92 1.82 -33.73 10.43
CA THR A 92 2.53 -34.73 9.60
C THR A 92 4.02 -34.44 9.46
N GLY A 93 4.49 -33.32 10.02
CA GLY A 93 5.90 -32.89 9.92
C GLY A 93 6.27 -32.25 8.58
N ASP A 94 5.28 -31.82 7.80
CA ASP A 94 5.46 -31.22 6.47
C ASP A 94 6.26 -29.91 6.50
N PHE A 95 6.27 -29.23 7.65
CA PHE A 95 7.03 -27.99 7.87
C PHE A 95 8.25 -28.20 8.75
N ASN A 96 8.71 -29.42 8.92
CA ASN A 96 9.93 -29.72 9.66
C ASN A 96 11.17 -29.18 8.92
N ASP A 97 12.32 -29.36 9.57
CA ASP A 97 13.62 -28.96 9.02
C ASP A 97 13.81 -29.46 7.57
N GLU A 98 14.51 -28.70 6.78
CA GLU A 98 14.89 -28.98 5.39
C GLU A 98 15.72 -30.25 5.19
N THR A 99 16.23 -30.86 6.26
CA THR A 99 16.89 -32.17 6.25
C THR A 99 15.93 -33.35 6.36
N ASN A 100 14.67 -33.10 6.72
CA ASN A 100 13.66 -34.14 6.85
C ASN A 100 13.00 -34.39 5.49
N LEU A 101 13.04 -35.67 5.05
CA LEU A 101 12.51 -36.12 3.76
C LEU A 101 11.01 -35.84 3.57
N SER A 102 10.23 -35.77 4.64
CA SER A 102 8.80 -35.44 4.59
C SER A 102 8.50 -33.98 4.55
N SER A 103 9.49 -33.10 4.75
CA SER A 103 9.31 -31.67 4.76
C SER A 103 9.08 -31.11 3.36
N HIS A 104 8.20 -30.12 3.23
CA HIS A 104 8.04 -29.32 2.00
C HIS A 104 9.33 -28.60 1.61
N TRP A 105 10.26 -28.41 2.53
CA TRP A 105 11.55 -27.75 2.29
C TRP A 105 12.70 -28.72 2.03
N PHE A 106 12.44 -30.03 1.97
CA PHE A 106 13.52 -30.96 1.65
C PHE A 106 14.15 -30.68 0.28
N GLY A 107 15.43 -30.40 0.27
CA GLY A 107 16.17 -30.01 -0.95
C GLY A 107 16.03 -28.53 -1.36
N TYR A 108 15.26 -27.76 -0.58
CA TYR A 108 15.07 -26.31 -0.78
C TYR A 108 15.62 -25.52 0.39
N MET A 109 15.79 -24.21 0.18
CA MET A 109 16.19 -23.29 1.25
C MET A 109 14.96 -22.86 2.02
N THR A 110 14.85 -23.20 3.30
CA THR A 110 13.84 -22.64 4.21
C THR A 110 14.17 -21.21 4.54
N ARG A 111 15.44 -21.01 4.86
CA ARG A 111 16.01 -19.72 5.20
C ARG A 111 16.33 -19.02 3.89
N TYR A 112 16.09 -17.74 3.83
CA TYR A 112 16.44 -16.90 2.68
C TYR A 112 15.63 -17.15 1.41
N ARG A 113 14.47 -16.47 1.38
CA ARG A 113 13.98 -16.00 0.10
C ARG A 113 13.08 -16.95 -0.67
N SER A 114 12.46 -17.92 0.01
CA SER A 114 11.25 -18.50 -0.56
C SER A 114 10.17 -17.43 -0.64
N LEU A 115 9.52 -17.34 -1.80
CA LEU A 115 8.43 -16.37 -1.99
C LEU A 115 7.13 -16.96 -1.50
N VAL A 116 6.36 -16.15 -0.78
CA VAL A 116 5.03 -16.50 -0.27
C VAL A 116 4.01 -15.59 -0.92
N ARG A 117 3.06 -16.15 -1.65
CA ARG A 117 1.96 -15.43 -2.27
C ARG A 117 0.66 -15.71 -1.55
N ILE A 118 -0.05 -14.65 -1.21
CA ILE A 118 -1.37 -14.73 -0.62
C ILE A 118 -2.37 -14.24 -1.64
N GLN A 119 -3.37 -15.07 -1.90
CA GLN A 119 -4.51 -14.73 -2.73
C GLN A 119 -5.77 -14.77 -1.87
N ALA A 120 -6.63 -13.79 -2.05
CA ALA A 120 -7.93 -13.71 -1.39
C ALA A 120 -8.91 -12.94 -2.27
N GLY A 121 -10.15 -13.35 -2.27
CA GLY A 121 -11.19 -12.75 -3.09
C GLY A 121 -12.54 -13.41 -2.86
N TYR A 122 -13.46 -13.14 -3.76
CA TYR A 122 -14.78 -13.73 -3.78
C TYR A 122 -14.83 -14.84 -4.82
N ASP A 123 -15.48 -15.96 -4.46
CA ASP A 123 -15.70 -17.06 -5.39
C ASP A 123 -16.87 -16.71 -6.32
N THR A 124 -16.60 -16.71 -7.59
CA THR A 124 -17.58 -16.36 -8.63
C THR A 124 -18.37 -17.54 -9.15
N GLY A 125 -18.07 -18.73 -8.65
CA GLY A 125 -18.69 -19.96 -9.10
C GLY A 125 -18.10 -20.58 -10.35
N ASP A 126 -17.21 -19.89 -11.05
CA ASP A 126 -16.58 -20.39 -12.28
C ASP A 126 -15.37 -21.30 -12.01
N GLY A 127 -15.03 -21.50 -10.74
CA GLY A 127 -13.93 -22.36 -10.32
C GLY A 127 -12.53 -21.86 -10.64
N GLU A 128 -12.39 -20.78 -11.38
CA GLU A 128 -11.14 -20.07 -11.61
C GLU A 128 -10.98 -18.92 -10.63
N LEU A 129 -9.79 -18.84 -10.04
CA LEU A 129 -9.46 -17.70 -9.20
C LEU A 129 -9.23 -16.48 -10.08
N PRO A 130 -9.91 -15.34 -9.85
CA PRO A 130 -9.63 -14.13 -10.58
C PRO A 130 -8.13 -13.83 -10.55
N SER A 131 -7.55 -13.47 -11.69
CA SER A 131 -6.13 -13.11 -11.83
C SER A 131 -5.72 -12.01 -10.84
N ASP A 132 -6.68 -11.23 -10.38
CA ASP A 132 -6.51 -10.06 -9.51
C ASP A 132 -6.65 -10.33 -8.02
N SER A 133 -6.68 -11.58 -7.61
CA SER A 133 -6.88 -11.97 -6.20
C SER A 133 -5.61 -11.88 -5.33
N THR A 134 -4.44 -11.67 -5.91
CA THR A 134 -3.18 -11.56 -5.14
C THR A 134 -3.24 -10.36 -4.20
N GLN A 135 -2.99 -10.59 -2.90
CA GLN A 135 -2.99 -9.54 -1.87
C GLN A 135 -1.59 -9.15 -1.43
N GLY A 136 -0.59 -9.96 -1.72
CA GLY A 136 0.80 -9.67 -1.45
C GLY A 136 1.70 -10.82 -1.87
N ILE A 137 2.94 -10.46 -2.21
CA ILE A 137 4.06 -11.38 -2.33
C ILE A 137 5.07 -11.00 -1.27
N PHE A 138 5.44 -11.94 -0.45
CA PHE A 138 6.30 -11.79 0.71
C PHE A 138 7.50 -12.71 0.58
N ILE A 139 8.47 -12.49 1.43
CA ILE A 139 9.67 -13.32 1.56
C ILE A 139 9.60 -14.05 2.89
N LEU A 140 9.77 -15.36 2.87
CA LEU A 140 9.84 -16.15 4.07
C LEU A 140 11.12 -15.79 4.84
N ASN A 141 10.98 -15.42 6.12
CA ASN A 141 12.07 -15.12 7.02
C ASN A 141 12.82 -16.40 7.43
N ASP A 142 13.96 -16.21 8.08
CA ASP A 142 14.95 -17.23 8.37
C ASP A 142 14.47 -18.43 9.18
N GLU A 143 13.51 -18.23 10.07
CA GLU A 143 13.11 -19.26 11.02
C GLU A 143 11.62 -19.56 10.92
N ILE A 144 11.35 -20.84 10.70
CA ILE A 144 10.00 -21.37 10.88
C ILE A 144 9.88 -21.69 12.37
N GLU A 145 9.05 -20.92 13.07
CA GLU A 145 8.80 -21.12 14.48
C GLU A 145 7.84 -22.31 14.65
N GLN A 146 8.32 -23.35 15.33
CA GLN A 146 7.53 -24.53 15.63
C GLN A 146 7.08 -24.52 17.07
N ASP A 147 5.80 -24.69 17.32
CA ASP A 147 5.26 -24.96 18.65
C ASP A 147 5.04 -26.46 18.83
N ALA A 148 5.94 -27.06 19.61
CA ALA A 148 5.89 -28.50 19.88
C ALA A 148 4.65 -28.92 20.72
N GLY A 149 4.02 -27.97 21.42
CA GLY A 149 2.84 -28.24 22.24
C GLY A 149 1.54 -28.34 21.44
N THR A 150 1.48 -27.61 20.32
CA THR A 150 0.26 -27.50 19.49
C THR A 150 0.38 -28.15 18.13
N ASN A 151 1.55 -28.65 17.75
CA ASN A 151 1.87 -29.11 16.40
C ASN A 151 1.57 -28.01 15.36
N GLU A 152 1.84 -26.78 15.70
CA GLU A 152 1.68 -25.64 14.82
C GLU A 152 3.03 -25.07 14.40
N VAL A 153 3.04 -24.45 13.25
CA VAL A 153 4.19 -23.74 12.73
C VAL A 153 3.76 -22.33 12.28
N THR A 154 4.57 -21.35 12.59
CA THR A 154 4.33 -19.97 12.14
C THR A 154 5.31 -19.61 11.04
N LEU A 155 4.78 -19.34 9.85
CA LEU A 155 5.51 -18.78 8.73
C LEU A 155 5.58 -17.25 8.92
N ARG A 156 6.75 -16.76 9.28
CA ARG A 156 7.01 -15.31 9.38
C ARG A 156 7.51 -14.82 8.04
N CYS A 157 6.79 -13.90 7.45
CA CYS A 157 7.09 -13.37 6.13
C CYS A 157 7.32 -11.86 6.20
N SER A 158 8.39 -11.41 5.56
CA SER A 158 8.70 -9.99 5.40
C SER A 158 8.21 -9.46 4.05
N SER A 159 8.02 -8.15 3.97
CA SER A 159 7.83 -7.48 2.69
C SER A 159 9.04 -7.66 1.78
N ILE A 160 8.84 -7.63 0.48
CA ILE A 160 9.92 -7.59 -0.53
C ILE A 160 10.88 -6.41 -0.31
N GLN A 161 10.41 -5.34 0.29
CA GLN A 161 11.24 -4.20 0.70
C GLN A 161 12.50 -4.63 1.46
N SER A 162 12.39 -5.66 2.33
CA SER A 162 13.52 -6.13 3.16
C SER A 162 14.76 -6.52 2.35
N VAL A 163 14.58 -7.01 1.12
CA VAL A 163 15.72 -7.36 0.24
C VAL A 163 16.53 -6.14 -0.17
N PHE A 164 15.83 -5.02 -0.41
CA PHE A 164 16.51 -3.77 -0.76
C PHE A 164 17.17 -3.12 0.45
N ASP A 165 16.69 -3.41 1.66
CA ASP A 165 17.29 -2.93 2.90
C ASP A 165 18.55 -3.71 3.28
N GLU A 166 18.74 -4.92 2.75
CA GLU A 166 19.96 -5.73 2.97
C GLU A 166 21.13 -5.29 2.10
N VAL A 167 20.88 -4.71 0.92
CA VAL A 167 21.92 -4.33 -0.05
C VAL A 167 22.27 -2.85 0.11
N ARG A 168 23.58 -2.58 0.27
CA ARG A 168 24.08 -1.21 0.36
C ARG A 168 24.11 -0.55 -1.01
N ALA A 169 23.70 0.73 -1.06
CA ALA A 169 23.69 1.47 -2.31
C ALA A 169 25.09 1.57 -2.97
N ARG A 170 26.16 1.59 -2.17
CA ARG A 170 27.54 1.60 -2.67
C ARG A 170 27.92 0.38 -3.51
N GLU A 171 27.23 -0.74 -3.33
CA GLU A 171 27.48 -1.99 -4.06
C GLU A 171 26.97 -1.92 -5.49
N VAL A 172 26.04 -1.00 -5.76
CA VAL A 172 25.45 -0.79 -7.08
C VAL A 172 26.41 0.00 -7.97
N ASN A 173 26.67 -0.53 -9.16
CA ASN A 173 27.43 0.23 -10.16
C ASN A 173 26.53 1.25 -10.86
N PHE A 174 26.64 2.51 -10.46
CA PHE A 174 25.89 3.59 -11.09
C PHE A 174 26.52 4.12 -12.38
N GLY A 175 27.73 3.70 -12.73
CA GLY A 175 28.48 4.19 -13.91
C GLY A 175 28.83 5.68 -13.81
N SER A 176 27.85 6.56 -13.76
CA SER A 176 27.99 7.99 -13.47
C SER A 176 27.37 8.33 -12.13
N LEU A 177 28.03 9.17 -11.36
CA LEU A 177 27.50 9.71 -10.11
C LEU A 177 26.47 10.84 -10.33
N THR A 178 26.29 11.30 -11.56
CA THR A 178 25.27 12.29 -11.94
C THR A 178 24.29 11.62 -12.89
N ALA A 179 23.05 11.47 -12.48
CA ALA A 179 22.00 10.85 -13.28
C ALA A 179 20.60 11.32 -12.83
N VAL A 180 19.58 11.10 -13.65
CA VAL A 180 18.18 11.33 -13.25
C VAL A 180 17.71 10.22 -12.32
N ALA A 181 16.73 10.51 -11.45
CA ALA A 181 16.26 9.56 -10.44
C ALA A 181 15.76 8.24 -11.07
N SER A 182 15.02 8.30 -12.16
CA SER A 182 14.52 7.11 -12.86
C SER A 182 15.65 6.21 -13.39
N GLU A 183 16.76 6.79 -13.82
CA GLU A 183 17.95 6.03 -14.24
C GLU A 183 18.63 5.38 -13.06
N ILE A 184 18.78 6.09 -11.94
CA ILE A 184 19.37 5.53 -10.70
C ILE A 184 18.54 4.33 -10.22
N VAL A 185 17.22 4.47 -10.16
CA VAL A 185 16.31 3.37 -9.78
C VAL A 185 16.42 2.19 -10.76
N THR A 186 16.56 2.47 -12.06
CA THR A 186 16.77 1.45 -13.09
C THR A 186 18.09 0.69 -12.87
N ARG A 187 19.17 1.37 -12.51
CA ARG A 187 20.45 0.74 -12.20
C ARG A 187 20.42 -0.10 -10.93
N ILE A 188 19.67 0.32 -9.92
CA ILE A 188 19.40 -0.52 -8.74
C ILE A 188 18.67 -1.79 -9.18
N ARG A 189 17.59 -1.68 -9.97
CA ARG A 189 16.86 -2.83 -10.51
C ARG A 189 17.78 -3.82 -11.21
N ASP A 190 18.70 -3.31 -12.01
CA ASP A 190 19.58 -4.10 -12.89
C ASP A 190 20.92 -4.46 -12.22
N HIS A 191 21.03 -4.21 -10.92
CA HIS A 191 22.22 -4.56 -10.17
C HIS A 191 22.50 -6.07 -10.21
N THR A 192 23.75 -6.42 -10.47
CA THR A 192 24.25 -7.81 -10.51
C THR A 192 25.29 -8.03 -9.42
N ASP A 193 25.34 -9.25 -8.90
CA ASP A 193 26.41 -9.71 -8.02
C ASP A 193 27.72 -9.89 -8.79
N GLY A 194 28.80 -10.23 -8.07
CA GLY A 194 30.13 -10.47 -8.67
C GLY A 194 30.17 -11.63 -9.68
N SER A 195 29.12 -12.44 -9.75
CA SER A 195 28.94 -13.56 -10.70
C SER A 195 28.07 -13.20 -11.90
N GLY A 196 27.54 -11.96 -11.95
CA GLY A 196 26.68 -11.48 -13.01
C GLY A 196 25.20 -11.83 -12.86
N ASN A 197 24.77 -12.38 -11.71
CA ASN A 197 23.37 -12.67 -11.47
C ASN A 197 22.66 -11.42 -10.98
N PHE A 198 21.43 -11.20 -11.44
CA PHE A 198 20.62 -10.08 -10.97
C PHE A 198 20.21 -10.27 -9.51
N VAL A 199 20.55 -9.28 -8.66
CA VAL A 199 20.27 -9.34 -7.23
C VAL A 199 18.76 -9.17 -6.94
N PHE A 200 18.10 -8.21 -7.58
CA PHE A 200 16.71 -7.89 -7.30
C PHE A 200 15.71 -8.53 -8.28
N ARG A 201 16.10 -8.71 -9.53
CA ARG A 201 15.21 -9.31 -10.58
C ARG A 201 14.83 -10.76 -10.31
N GLN A 202 15.55 -11.45 -9.44
CA GLN A 202 15.15 -12.80 -9.00
C GLN A 202 13.87 -12.78 -8.14
N PHE A 203 13.56 -11.67 -7.46
CA PHE A 203 12.37 -11.52 -6.62
C PHE A 203 11.24 -10.82 -7.37
N ILE A 204 11.59 -9.78 -8.11
CA ILE A 204 10.67 -8.94 -8.87
C ILE A 204 11.14 -8.94 -10.32
N THR A 205 10.36 -9.54 -11.21
CA THR A 205 10.70 -9.54 -12.65
C THR A 205 10.81 -8.11 -13.18
N SER A 206 11.65 -7.88 -14.19
CA SER A 206 11.82 -6.53 -14.75
C SER A 206 10.53 -5.90 -15.26
N THR A 207 9.57 -6.70 -15.70
CA THR A 207 8.25 -6.26 -16.18
C THR A 207 7.31 -5.82 -15.06
N ALA A 208 7.59 -6.21 -13.82
CA ALA A 208 6.81 -5.81 -12.65
C ALA A 208 7.31 -4.50 -12.01
N TRP A 209 8.32 -3.86 -12.59
CA TRP A 209 8.80 -2.56 -12.18
C TRP A 209 8.14 -1.47 -13.01
N THR A 210 7.44 -0.56 -12.33
CA THR A 210 6.91 0.66 -12.93
C THR A 210 7.77 1.84 -12.49
N ILE A 211 8.60 2.35 -13.38
CA ILE A 211 9.49 3.49 -13.11
C ILE A 211 9.04 4.65 -13.99
N SER A 212 8.45 5.66 -13.38
CA SER A 212 8.10 6.89 -14.09
C SER A 212 9.35 7.70 -14.41
N SER A 213 9.41 8.26 -15.61
CA SER A 213 10.52 9.09 -16.05
C SER A 213 10.64 10.35 -15.19
N THR A 214 11.89 10.74 -14.93
CA THR A 214 12.24 11.98 -14.23
C THR A 214 13.20 12.80 -15.07
N THR A 215 13.27 14.10 -14.82
CA THR A 215 14.10 15.01 -15.58
C THR A 215 15.18 15.70 -14.73
N SER A 216 15.01 15.67 -13.42
CA SER A 216 15.95 16.30 -12.49
C SER A 216 17.20 15.44 -12.30
N ASN A 217 18.37 16.04 -12.48
CA ASN A 217 19.65 15.40 -12.22
C ASN A 217 20.01 15.45 -10.74
N TYR A 218 20.46 14.34 -10.23
CA TYR A 218 20.96 14.15 -8.87
C TYR A 218 22.45 13.83 -8.89
N VAL A 219 23.17 14.31 -7.89
CA VAL A 219 24.58 13.99 -7.69
C VAL A 219 24.70 13.03 -6.53
N LEU A 220 25.15 11.82 -6.82
CA LEU A 220 25.42 10.80 -5.83
C LEU A 220 26.80 11.02 -5.24
N ASN A 221 26.89 11.23 -3.94
CA ASN A 221 28.16 11.33 -3.23
C ASN A 221 28.52 9.96 -2.68
N THR A 222 29.74 9.47 -2.95
CA THR A 222 30.21 8.16 -2.49
C THR A 222 30.14 8.00 -0.98
N ASN A 223 30.48 9.03 -0.22
CA ASN A 223 30.41 8.99 1.25
C ASN A 223 28.95 8.83 1.75
N THR A 224 27.99 9.43 1.05
CA THR A 224 26.56 9.32 1.42
C THR A 224 26.00 7.94 1.06
N LEU A 225 26.55 7.28 0.03
CA LEU A 225 26.13 5.94 -0.39
C LEU A 225 26.62 4.83 0.55
N GLU A 226 27.71 5.07 1.30
CA GLU A 226 28.31 4.03 2.17
C GLU A 226 27.34 3.48 3.22
N ASP A 227 26.60 4.36 3.86
CA ASP A 227 25.70 4.00 4.95
C ASP A 227 24.24 3.78 4.50
N MET A 228 23.95 4.00 3.21
CA MET A 228 22.59 3.97 2.70
C MET A 228 22.28 2.62 2.07
N THR A 229 21.08 2.10 2.36
CA THR A 229 20.54 0.92 1.68
C THR A 229 19.97 1.30 0.30
N CYS A 230 19.81 0.32 -0.58
CA CYS A 230 19.16 0.57 -1.88
C CYS A 230 17.74 1.10 -1.72
N TRP A 231 16.98 0.59 -0.75
CA TRP A 231 15.64 1.13 -0.45
C TRP A 231 15.72 2.57 0.02
N GLY A 232 16.59 2.87 0.98
CA GLY A 232 16.78 4.22 1.51
C GLY A 232 17.18 5.24 0.44
N LEU A 233 18.03 4.85 -0.53
CA LEU A 233 18.37 5.69 -1.67
C LEU A 233 17.14 5.96 -2.55
N MET A 234 16.38 4.92 -2.91
CA MET A 234 15.17 5.07 -3.71
C MET A 234 14.11 5.93 -2.99
N GLU A 235 13.94 5.79 -1.68
CA GLU A 235 13.05 6.66 -0.87
C GLU A 235 13.49 8.13 -0.93
N LYS A 236 14.78 8.40 -0.78
CA LYS A 236 15.31 9.78 -0.87
C LYS A 236 15.10 10.40 -2.25
N LEU A 237 15.26 9.61 -3.31
CA LEU A 237 14.98 10.06 -4.67
C LEU A 237 13.47 10.28 -4.89
N ALA A 238 12.61 9.39 -4.39
CA ALA A 238 11.16 9.55 -4.46
C ALA A 238 10.72 10.82 -3.71
N GLU A 239 11.33 11.09 -2.55
CA GLU A 239 11.10 12.30 -1.79
C GLU A 239 11.48 13.55 -2.58
N ALA A 240 12.64 13.53 -3.24
CA ALA A 240 13.13 14.63 -4.04
C ALA A 240 12.28 14.91 -5.30
N GLU A 241 11.75 13.89 -5.94
CA GLU A 241 10.89 14.00 -7.12
C GLU A 241 9.41 14.24 -6.75
N THR A 242 9.05 14.33 -5.48
CA THR A 242 7.66 14.30 -5.02
C THR A 242 6.91 13.04 -5.46
N PHE A 243 7.65 11.96 -5.64
CA PHE A 243 7.15 10.63 -6.00
C PHE A 243 6.85 9.80 -4.76
N VAL A 244 6.30 8.63 -4.99
CA VAL A 244 6.16 7.56 -4.01
C VAL A 244 6.90 6.32 -4.51
N LEU A 245 7.56 5.64 -3.58
CA LEU A 245 8.13 4.32 -3.80
C LEU A 245 7.24 3.32 -3.07
N LEU A 246 6.68 2.35 -3.76
CA LEU A 246 5.80 1.35 -3.15
C LEU A 246 5.96 -0.03 -3.80
N VAL A 247 5.56 -1.06 -3.05
CA VAL A 247 5.39 -2.42 -3.56
C VAL A 247 3.90 -2.66 -3.70
N ASN A 248 3.45 -2.98 -4.89
CA ASN A 248 2.04 -3.26 -5.15
C ASN A 248 1.64 -4.67 -4.69
N ARG A 249 0.35 -4.98 -4.67
CA ARG A 249 -0.19 -6.27 -4.23
C ARG A 249 0.35 -7.48 -5.00
N THR A 250 0.74 -7.30 -6.25
CA THR A 250 1.33 -8.36 -7.07
C THR A 250 2.84 -8.53 -6.88
N GLY A 251 3.43 -7.81 -5.93
CA GLY A 251 4.86 -7.83 -5.63
C GLY A 251 5.70 -6.96 -6.58
N GLY A 252 5.08 -6.18 -7.46
CA GLY A 252 5.78 -5.24 -8.32
C GLY A 252 6.22 -3.99 -7.56
N LEU A 253 7.32 -3.37 -7.99
CA LEU A 253 7.81 -2.13 -7.43
C LEU A 253 7.40 -0.95 -8.32
N GLU A 254 6.87 0.10 -7.69
CA GLU A 254 6.45 1.32 -8.38
C GLU A 254 7.21 2.53 -7.83
N PHE A 255 7.88 3.23 -8.72
CA PHE A 255 8.47 4.55 -8.50
C PHE A 255 7.70 5.55 -9.37
N ARG A 256 6.77 6.28 -8.78
CA ARG A 256 5.79 7.09 -9.51
C ARG A 256 5.40 8.36 -8.76
N ASN A 257 4.73 9.29 -9.46
CA ASN A 257 4.14 10.44 -8.83
C ASN A 257 3.05 10.04 -7.80
N ARG A 258 2.69 10.95 -6.91
CA ARG A 258 1.73 10.75 -5.80
C ARG A 258 0.28 10.94 -6.18
N ASP A 259 0.02 11.30 -7.42
CA ASP A 259 -1.34 11.44 -7.90
C ASP A 259 -2.07 10.11 -7.80
N PRO A 260 -3.40 10.14 -7.67
CA PRO A 260 -4.19 8.92 -7.75
C PRO A 260 -3.79 8.08 -8.97
N ARG A 261 -3.80 6.75 -8.80
CA ARG A 261 -3.44 5.83 -9.89
C ARG A 261 -4.32 6.01 -11.12
N GLN A 262 -5.58 6.39 -10.90
CA GLN A 262 -6.58 6.59 -11.93
C GLN A 262 -7.23 7.96 -11.78
N SER A 263 -7.68 8.50 -12.90
CA SER A 263 -8.45 9.76 -12.94
C SER A 263 -9.90 9.58 -12.50
N THR A 264 -10.43 8.36 -12.62
CA THR A 264 -11.79 7.98 -12.22
C THR A 264 -11.77 7.13 -10.95
N SER A 265 -12.86 7.13 -10.22
CA SER A 265 -13.02 6.27 -9.06
C SER A 265 -13.00 4.80 -9.44
N GLN A 266 -12.26 4.00 -8.70
CA GLN A 266 -12.16 2.56 -8.92
C GLN A 266 -13.25 1.80 -8.15
N PHE A 267 -13.72 2.38 -7.07
CA PHE A 267 -14.75 1.77 -6.23
C PHE A 267 -15.47 2.84 -5.41
N SER A 268 -16.76 2.58 -5.14
CA SER A 268 -17.57 3.44 -4.30
C SER A 268 -17.87 2.75 -2.98
N PHE A 269 -17.47 3.41 -1.90
CA PHE A 269 -17.81 3.00 -0.55
C PHE A 269 -19.14 3.60 -0.12
N TYR A 270 -20.10 2.73 0.20
CA TYR A 270 -21.42 3.11 0.65
C TYR A 270 -21.60 2.74 2.12
N GLY A 271 -21.81 3.74 2.94
CA GLY A 271 -22.09 3.58 4.35
C GLY A 271 -23.57 3.56 4.68
N GLN A 272 -23.86 3.90 5.91
CA GLN A 272 -25.22 4.00 6.41
C GLN A 272 -26.08 4.92 5.51
N GLY A 273 -27.31 4.54 5.25
CA GLY A 273 -28.25 5.31 4.42
C GLY A 273 -28.24 4.99 2.92
N PHE A 274 -27.39 4.08 2.49
CA PHE A 274 -27.33 3.64 1.10
C PHE A 274 -27.70 2.15 0.98
N GLN A 275 -28.32 1.77 -0.16
CA GLN A 275 -28.84 0.41 -0.34
C GLN A 275 -27.73 -0.65 -0.44
N ASN A 276 -26.59 -0.30 -1.03
CA ASN A 276 -25.46 -1.21 -1.25
C ASN A 276 -24.36 -1.03 -0.20
N GLN A 277 -24.75 -1.05 1.06
CA GLN A 277 -23.83 -0.79 2.16
C GLN A 277 -22.66 -1.78 2.20
N ASN A 278 -21.44 -1.28 2.00
CA ASN A 278 -20.19 -2.02 2.09
C ASN A 278 -19.23 -1.44 3.15
N VAL A 279 -19.52 -0.28 3.71
CA VAL A 279 -18.87 0.26 4.91
C VAL A 279 -19.50 -0.36 6.14
N ILE A 280 -18.69 -1.03 6.95
CA ILE A 280 -19.12 -1.69 8.18
C ILE A 280 -19.23 -0.67 9.32
N LYS A 281 -18.25 0.21 9.41
CA LYS A 281 -18.16 1.22 10.48
C LYS A 281 -17.29 2.38 10.04
N LEU A 282 -17.77 3.59 10.21
CA LEU A 282 -16.98 4.81 10.17
C LEU A 282 -16.31 5.01 11.54
N ASN A 283 -14.98 4.93 11.60
CA ASN A 283 -14.23 5.09 12.84
C ASN A 283 -14.00 6.56 13.18
N GLY A 284 -13.86 7.41 12.18
CA GLY A 284 -13.69 8.84 12.36
C GLY A 284 -13.39 9.61 11.09
N GLU A 285 -13.68 10.89 11.18
CA GLU A 285 -13.26 11.91 10.25
C GLU A 285 -12.33 12.87 10.98
N LYS A 286 -11.28 13.30 10.29
CA LYS A 286 -10.35 14.31 10.81
C LYS A 286 -10.09 15.33 9.75
N GLU A 287 -10.10 16.58 10.12
CA GLU A 287 -9.45 17.59 9.30
C GLU A 287 -7.94 17.50 9.51
N SER A 288 -7.19 17.53 8.43
CA SER A 288 -5.73 17.38 8.50
C SER A 288 -5.01 18.64 8.98
N ILE A 289 -5.59 19.37 9.93
CA ILE A 289 -5.01 20.62 10.47
C ILE A 289 -3.60 20.38 11.04
N ASN A 290 -3.38 19.24 11.66
CA ASN A 290 -2.06 18.90 12.20
C ASN A 290 -1.01 18.65 11.11
N LYS A 291 -1.45 18.38 9.88
CA LYS A 291 -0.62 18.16 8.70
C LYS A 291 -0.63 19.38 7.75
N LEU A 292 -1.25 20.47 8.18
CA LEU A 292 -1.25 21.72 7.44
C LEU A 292 0.07 22.45 7.67
N TYR A 293 0.75 22.75 6.59
CA TYR A 293 1.95 23.60 6.60
C TYR A 293 1.73 24.82 5.73
N THR A 294 1.84 25.97 6.34
CA THR A 294 1.65 27.27 5.65
C THR A 294 2.90 27.75 4.97
N PHE A 295 4.03 27.12 5.28
CA PHE A 295 5.33 27.48 4.76
C PHE A 295 6.22 26.25 4.61
N VAL A 296 6.83 26.08 3.45
CA VAL A 296 7.75 24.98 3.16
C VAL A 296 9.16 25.54 2.97
N ARG A 297 10.15 24.88 3.57
CA ARG A 297 11.57 25.16 3.39
C ARG A 297 12.27 23.91 2.92
N VAL A 298 12.90 23.98 1.75
CA VAL A 298 13.73 22.91 1.22
C VAL A 298 15.19 23.30 1.33
N LYS A 299 15.94 22.52 2.09
CA LYS A 299 17.40 22.63 2.15
C LYS A 299 18.02 21.72 1.13
N TYR A 300 18.99 22.20 0.37
CA TYR A 300 19.68 21.45 -0.65
C TYR A 300 21.18 21.82 -0.70
N LEU A 301 21.97 21.00 -1.34
CA LEU A 301 23.41 21.22 -1.50
C LEU A 301 23.66 22.05 -2.77
N ALA A 302 23.95 23.33 -2.62
CA ALA A 302 24.11 24.27 -3.75
C ALA A 302 25.43 24.20 -4.52
N ALA A 303 26.41 23.55 -3.99
CA ALA A 303 27.72 23.17 -4.57
C ALA A 303 28.45 22.39 -3.50
N ASP A 304 29.47 21.65 -3.82
CA ASP A 304 30.14 20.62 -2.99
C ASP A 304 30.29 20.90 -1.47
N THR A 305 30.01 22.09 -0.98
CA THR A 305 30.20 22.47 0.42
C THR A 305 29.17 23.43 1.01
N ALA A 306 28.25 24.03 0.23
CA ALA A 306 27.34 25.06 0.71
C ALA A 306 25.89 24.60 0.76
N THR A 307 25.33 24.55 1.96
CA THR A 307 23.89 24.32 2.15
C THR A 307 23.11 25.60 1.84
N SER A 308 22.25 25.54 0.83
CA SER A 308 21.29 26.60 0.50
C SER A 308 19.87 26.12 0.76
N TYR A 309 18.92 27.05 0.75
CA TYR A 309 17.51 26.69 0.87
C TYR A 309 16.62 27.55 -0.03
N VAL A 310 15.52 26.96 -0.44
CA VAL A 310 14.40 27.62 -1.10
C VAL A 310 13.15 27.51 -0.27
N THR A 311 12.20 28.38 -0.52
CA THR A 311 10.96 28.43 0.24
C THR A 311 9.75 28.56 -0.67
N ALA A 312 8.64 27.97 -0.25
CA ALA A 312 7.33 28.15 -0.86
C ALA A 312 6.29 28.45 0.22
N GLY A 313 5.22 29.15 -0.18
CA GLY A 313 4.18 29.61 0.74
C GLY A 313 4.44 31.01 1.31
N THR A 314 3.54 31.46 2.14
CA THR A 314 3.57 32.82 2.70
C THR A 314 3.96 32.84 4.17
N THR A 315 5.02 33.59 4.50
CA THR A 315 5.46 33.77 5.89
C THR A 315 4.70 34.90 6.59
N THR A 316 4.17 35.88 5.81
CA THR A 316 3.51 37.07 6.33
C THR A 316 2.20 37.25 5.60
N THR A 317 1.10 36.93 6.24
CA THR A 317 -0.22 37.28 5.69
C THR A 317 -1.09 37.85 6.79
N VAL A 318 -1.58 39.02 6.53
CA VAL A 318 -2.42 39.78 7.44
C VAL A 318 -3.91 39.59 7.13
N SER A 319 -4.23 38.80 6.09
CA SER A 319 -5.62 38.57 5.70
C SER A 319 -6.30 37.55 6.57
N PRO A 320 -7.48 37.83 7.14
CA PRO A 320 -8.27 36.87 7.91
C PRO A 320 -8.64 35.57 7.16
N THR A 321 -8.58 35.63 5.84
CA THR A 321 -8.87 34.46 4.98
C THR A 321 -7.67 33.57 4.75
N SER A 322 -6.47 34.00 5.09
CA SER A 322 -5.27 33.21 4.88
C SER A 322 -5.11 32.11 5.94
N LEU A 323 -4.54 30.99 5.52
CA LEU A 323 -4.26 29.87 6.43
C LEU A 323 -3.25 30.24 7.50
N THR A 324 -2.24 31.08 7.15
CA THR A 324 -1.25 31.57 8.11
C THR A 324 -1.87 32.41 9.21
N TRP A 325 -2.86 33.24 8.89
CA TRP A 325 -3.59 34.00 9.89
C TRP A 325 -4.43 33.12 10.80
N ARG A 326 -5.11 32.11 10.22
CA ARG A 326 -6.01 31.19 10.96
C ARG A 326 -5.25 30.22 11.85
N TYR A 327 -4.16 29.66 11.37
CA TYR A 327 -3.47 28.52 11.99
C TYR A 327 -2.03 28.84 12.43
N GLY A 328 -1.57 30.07 12.23
CA GLY A 328 -0.19 30.47 12.48
C GLY A 328 0.78 29.98 11.40
N GLN A 329 2.03 30.39 11.56
CA GLN A 329 3.09 29.93 10.68
C GLN A 329 3.51 28.52 11.08
N ARG A 330 3.26 27.58 10.19
CA ARG A 330 3.66 26.18 10.33
C ARG A 330 4.65 25.83 9.24
N VAL A 331 5.87 25.55 9.64
CA VAL A 331 6.97 25.31 8.70
C VAL A 331 7.15 23.81 8.51
N TYR A 332 7.13 23.37 7.25
CA TYR A 332 7.64 22.08 6.85
C TYR A 332 9.07 22.22 6.35
N GLU A 333 10.01 21.61 7.03
CA GLU A 333 11.42 21.65 6.67
C GLU A 333 11.87 20.30 6.12
N PHE A 334 12.43 20.34 4.93
CA PHE A 334 12.92 19.18 4.21
C PHE A 334 14.37 19.38 3.80
N GLU A 335 15.21 18.41 4.03
CA GLU A 335 16.61 18.43 3.68
C GLU A 335 16.97 17.22 2.83
N ASN A 336 17.55 17.49 1.65
CA ASN A 336 18.03 16.42 0.78
C ASN A 336 19.33 16.84 0.08
N THR A 337 20.40 16.11 0.39
CA THR A 337 21.76 16.39 -0.11
C THR A 337 21.97 16.00 -1.57
N PHE A 338 21.04 15.26 -2.16
CA PHE A 338 21.13 14.87 -3.59
C PHE A 338 20.59 15.96 -4.53
N ILE A 339 19.90 16.95 -4.02
CA ILE A 339 19.38 18.06 -4.81
C ILE A 339 20.53 19.06 -5.05
N ALA A 340 21.00 19.15 -6.29
CA ALA A 340 22.15 19.96 -6.63
C ALA A 340 21.81 21.36 -7.16
N ASN A 341 20.55 21.68 -7.42
CA ASN A 341 20.20 22.96 -8.03
C ASN A 341 18.92 23.59 -7.44
N THR A 342 18.86 24.90 -7.55
CA THR A 342 17.77 25.73 -7.03
C THR A 342 16.43 25.41 -7.70
N THR A 343 16.43 25.14 -9.00
CA THR A 343 15.20 24.91 -9.76
C THR A 343 14.49 23.64 -9.28
N THR A 344 15.23 22.54 -9.10
CA THR A 344 14.69 21.30 -8.53
C THR A 344 14.20 21.51 -7.11
N ALA A 345 14.99 22.21 -6.27
CA ALA A 345 14.60 22.52 -4.91
C ALA A 345 13.29 23.35 -4.86
N GLN A 346 13.13 24.32 -5.76
CA GLN A 346 11.91 25.12 -5.84
C GLN A 346 10.70 24.29 -6.28
N THR A 347 10.85 23.44 -7.29
CA THR A 347 9.78 22.53 -7.74
C THR A 347 9.30 21.62 -6.59
N ILE A 348 10.23 21.13 -5.77
CA ILE A 348 9.90 20.32 -4.59
C ILE A 348 9.15 21.16 -3.55
N ALA A 349 9.63 22.38 -3.28
CA ALA A 349 8.99 23.27 -2.32
C ALA A 349 7.56 23.62 -2.73
N ASP A 350 7.34 23.92 -4.02
CA ASP A 350 6.03 24.25 -4.57
C ASP A 350 5.10 23.04 -4.55
N GLY A 351 5.60 21.85 -4.90
CA GLY A 351 4.86 20.59 -4.82
C GLY A 351 4.43 20.26 -3.39
N ALA A 352 5.35 20.40 -2.43
CA ALA A 352 5.06 20.18 -1.02
C ALA A 352 4.06 21.22 -0.49
N GLN A 353 4.17 22.47 -0.89
CA GLN A 353 3.20 23.50 -0.52
C GLN A 353 1.81 23.23 -1.09
N SER A 354 1.71 22.76 -2.33
CA SER A 354 0.45 22.37 -2.94
C SER A 354 -0.22 21.19 -2.19
N GLU A 355 0.57 20.21 -1.77
CA GLU A 355 0.05 19.03 -1.05
C GLU A 355 -0.34 19.34 0.40
N TYR A 356 0.46 20.13 1.11
CA TYR A 356 0.27 20.39 2.55
C TYR A 356 -0.32 21.76 2.87
N GLY A 357 -0.39 22.64 1.91
CA GLY A 357 -0.90 24.01 2.11
C GLY A 357 -2.42 24.11 2.18
N THR A 358 -3.14 23.00 2.11
CA THR A 358 -4.61 22.95 2.19
C THR A 358 -5.08 22.03 3.29
N VAL A 359 -6.14 22.42 3.99
CA VAL A 359 -6.81 21.53 4.93
C VAL A 359 -7.63 20.53 4.13
N ARG A 360 -7.39 19.26 4.34
CA ARG A 360 -8.11 18.17 3.68
C ARG A 360 -8.73 17.25 4.72
N LYS A 361 -9.84 16.63 4.37
CA LYS A 361 -10.50 15.65 5.22
C LYS A 361 -9.83 14.29 5.08
N GLU A 362 -9.67 13.62 6.20
CA GLU A 362 -9.19 12.24 6.28
C GLU A 362 -10.26 11.37 6.91
N LEU A 363 -10.51 10.24 6.29
CA LEU A 363 -11.45 9.24 6.75
C LEU A 363 -10.71 8.00 7.23
N ASP A 364 -11.20 7.43 8.32
CA ASP A 364 -10.80 6.11 8.83
C ASP A 364 -12.07 5.28 9.01
N PHE A 365 -12.18 4.18 8.29
CA PHE A 365 -13.35 3.34 8.32
C PHE A 365 -13.03 1.87 8.08
N ASN A 366 -13.93 1.00 8.52
CA ASN A 366 -13.89 -0.42 8.22
C ASN A 366 -14.92 -0.73 7.13
N ALA A 367 -14.51 -1.49 6.13
CA ALA A 367 -15.34 -1.90 5.02
C ALA A 367 -15.26 -3.41 4.79
N LYS A 368 -16.17 -3.92 3.98
CA LYS A 368 -16.04 -5.24 3.39
C LYS A 368 -14.75 -5.30 2.57
N PHE A 369 -14.16 -6.46 2.52
CA PHE A 369 -12.92 -6.67 1.78
C PHE A 369 -13.11 -6.40 0.29
N HIS A 370 -12.15 -5.68 -0.31
CA HIS A 370 -12.10 -5.45 -1.75
C HIS A 370 -10.74 -5.94 -2.28
N PRO A 371 -10.71 -6.97 -3.15
CA PRO A 371 -9.46 -7.65 -3.51
C PRO A 371 -8.54 -6.82 -4.40
N THR A 372 -9.06 -5.91 -5.21
CA THR A 372 -8.26 -5.19 -6.21
C THR A 372 -7.77 -3.82 -5.79
N LEU A 373 -8.35 -3.23 -4.73
CA LEU A 373 -7.96 -1.90 -4.27
C LEU A 373 -6.53 -1.85 -3.74
N GLU A 374 -5.84 -0.80 -4.10
CA GLU A 374 -4.47 -0.51 -3.68
C GLU A 374 -4.33 0.91 -3.11
N VAL A 375 -3.23 1.12 -2.41
CA VAL A 375 -2.85 2.46 -1.95
C VAL A 375 -2.67 3.38 -3.15
N LEU A 376 -3.10 4.63 -3.04
CA LEU A 376 -3.23 5.66 -4.07
C LEU A 376 -4.37 5.43 -5.08
N ASP A 377 -5.19 4.41 -4.94
CA ASP A 377 -6.40 4.33 -5.75
C ASP A 377 -7.37 5.45 -5.37
N ARG A 378 -8.07 5.94 -6.40
CA ARG A 378 -9.17 6.89 -6.22
C ARG A 378 -10.44 6.13 -5.92
N VAL A 379 -11.14 6.56 -4.88
CA VAL A 379 -12.40 5.96 -4.45
C VAL A 379 -13.43 7.05 -4.15
N ASP A 380 -14.68 6.70 -4.30
CA ASP A 380 -15.78 7.54 -3.85
C ASP A 380 -16.25 7.06 -2.47
N PHE A 381 -16.69 8.00 -1.66
CA PHE A 381 -17.24 7.71 -0.35
C PHE A 381 -18.58 8.39 -0.19
N SER A 382 -19.60 7.61 0.18
CA SER A 382 -20.94 8.08 0.47
C SER A 382 -21.39 7.53 1.81
N TYR A 383 -21.78 8.40 2.72
CA TYR A 383 -22.20 8.04 4.06
C TYR A 383 -23.21 9.07 4.57
N ARG A 384 -24.31 8.62 5.10
CA ARG A 384 -25.31 9.47 5.77
C ARG A 384 -25.36 9.07 7.23
N SER A 385 -25.02 9.98 8.09
CA SER A 385 -25.26 9.79 9.51
C SER A 385 -26.75 9.92 9.76
N TYR A 386 -27.40 8.81 10.07
CA TYR A 386 -28.72 8.83 10.69
C TYR A 386 -28.61 9.11 12.20
N ASP A 387 -27.63 9.81 12.65
CA ASP A 387 -27.84 10.49 13.89
C ASP A 387 -28.88 11.58 13.60
N VAL A 388 -30.10 11.10 13.53
CA VAL A 388 -31.25 11.90 13.85
C VAL A 388 -31.07 12.23 15.32
N GLY A 389 -30.04 13.03 15.59
CA GLY A 389 -30.13 13.85 16.75
C GLY A 389 -31.43 14.55 16.58
N PHE A 390 -32.42 14.19 17.36
CA PHE A 390 -33.64 14.95 17.61
C PHE A 390 -33.26 16.34 18.13
N ASN A 391 -32.23 16.96 17.55
CA ASN A 391 -31.85 18.35 17.82
C ASN A 391 -32.87 19.30 17.20
N ASN A 392 -33.69 18.81 16.29
CA ASN A 392 -34.94 19.44 15.89
C ASN A 392 -36.09 18.85 16.68
N LEU A 393 -35.96 18.76 17.98
CA LEU A 393 -37.13 18.63 18.84
C LEU A 393 -38.05 19.82 18.57
N TRP A 394 -39.35 19.56 18.40
CA TRP A 394 -40.37 20.57 18.14
C TRP A 394 -40.26 21.81 19.05
N ASP A 395 -39.70 21.64 20.24
CA ASP A 395 -39.51 22.70 21.23
C ASP A 395 -38.25 23.55 21.03
N VAL A 396 -37.36 23.21 20.07
CA VAL A 396 -36.09 23.90 19.82
C VAL A 396 -36.03 24.46 18.39
N MET A 397 -36.90 24.02 17.50
CA MET A 397 -37.00 24.54 16.13
C MET A 397 -37.50 25.98 16.09
N VAL A 398 -36.80 26.85 15.42
CA VAL A 398 -37.27 28.22 15.10
C VAL A 398 -37.97 28.17 13.75
N TRP A 399 -39.31 28.35 13.76
CA TRP A 399 -40.21 28.12 12.64
C TRP A 399 -39.86 28.80 11.32
N ASP A 400 -39.22 29.94 11.36
CA ASP A 400 -38.93 30.76 10.16
C ASP A 400 -37.47 30.66 9.69
N THR A 401 -36.61 29.96 10.43
CA THR A 401 -35.16 29.91 10.13
C THR A 401 -34.61 28.49 9.96
N ASP A 402 -35.33 27.49 10.45
CA ASP A 402 -34.87 26.11 10.33
C ASP A 402 -35.47 25.45 9.08
N ASP A 403 -34.60 24.86 8.29
CA ASP A 403 -34.98 24.14 7.08
C ASP A 403 -35.40 22.71 7.44
N TRP A 404 -36.68 22.42 7.25
CA TRP A 404 -37.28 21.09 7.50
C TRP A 404 -36.67 19.99 6.61
N SER A 405 -36.03 20.39 5.50
CA SER A 405 -35.35 19.47 4.60
C SER A 405 -33.89 19.23 5.01
N ARG A 406 -33.37 20.06 5.89
CA ARG A 406 -32.07 19.82 6.49
C ARG A 406 -32.21 18.78 7.59
N GLU A 407 -32.11 17.53 7.20
CA GLU A 407 -31.60 16.50 8.10
C GLU A 407 -30.33 17.05 8.72
N GLY A 408 -30.34 17.24 10.03
CA GLY A 408 -29.23 17.89 10.76
C GLY A 408 -27.97 17.04 10.80
N ASN A 409 -27.37 16.82 9.66
CA ASN A 409 -26.26 15.89 9.49
C ASN A 409 -24.95 16.62 9.29
N ASN A 410 -24.18 16.61 10.35
CA ASN A 410 -22.79 17.00 10.29
C ASN A 410 -21.94 16.08 9.41
N PHE A 411 -22.48 14.95 8.91
CA PHE A 411 -21.76 13.91 8.16
C PHE A 411 -22.59 13.45 6.96
N ASP A 412 -22.79 14.31 5.99
CA ASP A 412 -23.39 13.93 4.70
C ASP A 412 -22.28 13.93 3.64
N TYR A 413 -21.90 12.74 3.23
CA TYR A 413 -20.96 12.50 2.14
C TYR A 413 -21.73 11.86 1.01
N ASP A 414 -21.80 12.50 -0.13
CA ASP A 414 -22.40 11.93 -1.33
C ASP A 414 -21.39 12.02 -2.48
N GLY A 415 -20.85 10.86 -2.86
CA GLY A 415 -19.92 10.73 -3.98
C GLY A 415 -18.64 11.57 -3.90
N LYS A 416 -18.17 11.90 -2.69
CA LYS A 416 -16.90 12.64 -2.55
C LYS A 416 -15.71 11.75 -2.87
N ASN A 417 -14.75 12.35 -3.55
CA ASN A 417 -13.56 11.66 -4.03
C ASN A 417 -12.44 11.69 -2.99
N TYR A 418 -11.86 10.52 -2.77
CA TYR A 418 -10.74 10.31 -1.85
C TYR A 418 -9.63 9.51 -2.51
N LYS A 419 -8.42 9.72 -2.03
CA LYS A 419 -7.23 8.92 -2.34
C LYS A 419 -6.95 7.98 -1.18
N LEU A 420 -6.77 6.68 -1.44
CA LEU A 420 -6.43 5.70 -0.42
C LEU A 420 -4.99 5.93 0.08
N LEU A 421 -4.84 6.16 1.38
CA LEU A 421 -3.54 6.31 2.04
C LEU A 421 -3.10 5.03 2.74
N GLY A 422 -4.02 4.18 3.09
CA GLY A 422 -3.72 2.92 3.74
C GLY A 422 -4.87 1.94 3.71
N LYS A 423 -4.50 0.67 3.69
CA LYS A 423 -5.42 -0.45 3.87
C LYS A 423 -4.85 -1.47 4.83
N LYS A 424 -5.70 -2.05 5.65
CA LYS A 424 -5.38 -3.11 6.59
C LYS A 424 -6.37 -4.25 6.39
N ILE A 425 -5.91 -5.32 5.77
CA ILE A 425 -6.74 -6.48 5.43
C ILE A 425 -6.60 -7.50 6.54
N ASN A 426 -7.70 -7.84 7.18
CA ASN A 426 -7.78 -8.99 8.07
C ASN A 426 -8.31 -10.18 7.27
N LEU A 427 -7.44 -11.14 7.01
CA LEU A 427 -7.76 -12.31 6.21
C LEU A 427 -8.57 -13.36 6.97
N ASP A 428 -8.58 -13.33 8.30
CA ASP A 428 -9.37 -14.28 9.09
C ASP A 428 -10.87 -13.95 9.06
N ASN A 429 -11.23 -12.67 9.17
CA ASN A 429 -12.62 -12.22 9.18
C ASN A 429 -13.07 -11.50 7.90
N PHE A 430 -12.20 -11.44 6.89
CA PHE A 430 -12.47 -10.88 5.57
C PHE A 430 -12.96 -9.43 5.60
N SER A 431 -12.34 -8.62 6.43
CA SER A 431 -12.62 -7.20 6.57
C SER A 431 -11.40 -6.34 6.20
N MET A 432 -11.67 -5.10 5.85
CA MET A 432 -10.63 -4.15 5.46
C MET A 432 -10.79 -2.84 6.23
N GLY A 433 -9.77 -2.45 6.98
CA GLY A 433 -9.63 -1.09 7.49
C GLY A 433 -9.05 -0.20 6.40
N VAL A 434 -9.63 0.98 6.21
CA VAL A 434 -9.28 1.92 5.15
C VAL A 434 -8.97 3.27 5.75
N LYS A 435 -7.85 3.87 5.30
CA LYS A 435 -7.55 5.28 5.52
C LYS A 435 -7.54 5.99 4.18
N ALA A 436 -8.30 7.06 4.07
CA ALA A 436 -8.44 7.82 2.84
C ALA A 436 -8.34 9.32 3.09
N ARG A 437 -7.90 10.08 2.10
CA ARG A 437 -7.73 11.53 2.15
C ARG A 437 -8.44 12.16 0.97
N GLU A 438 -9.18 13.23 1.21
CA GLU A 438 -9.86 14.02 0.18
C GLU A 438 -8.85 14.54 -0.87
N ILE A 439 -9.25 14.47 -2.14
CA ILE A 439 -8.42 14.89 -3.28
C ILE A 439 -8.57 16.39 -3.53
#